data_d8348c7bd2006425848eb06c179c84f7
#
_entry.id   d8348c7bd2006425848eb06c179c84f7
#
_cell.length_a   1.000
_cell.length_b   1.000
_cell.length_c   1.000
_cell.angle_alpha   90.00
_cell.angle_beta   90.00
_cell.angle_gamma   90.00
#
_symmetry.space_group_name_H-M   'P 1'
#
loop_
_entity.id
_entity.type
_entity.pdbx_description
1 polymer ?
#
loop_
_entity_poly.entity_id
_entity_poly.type
_entity_poly.pdbx_seq_one_letter_code
_entity_poly.pdbx_strand_id
1 'polypeptide(L)'
;AYRWNTTTLIANILVDKPSVKWSSIRVPEELLELVPVDVRAMWETKEKGNITIRKYDNDIVYGFGGLHGANIKRKRFENVVNLDVASLYPSIMINYDMLGAATEMYKEMRDERIRIKHTDPVRQAALKLVLNSTYGLLKQEFSLLYNPKSSTSVCAIGQCLLTDLLDRLSSTCTPVNINTDGIAFIPHTDDWKRIWKEWKQDHNLTLEDDHFKLFIGRDVNNYIAVEHSGKIKTKGGDVNLYSKDSYIKPNVAR
;
A
#
# COMPACT_ATOMS: atom_id res chain seq x y z
N ALA A 1 -23.77 -0.34 -22.48
CA ALA A 1 -22.57 0.49 -22.25
C ALA A 1 -22.81 1.36 -21.02
N TYR A 2 -22.26 0.98 -19.87
CA TYR A 2 -22.35 1.78 -18.65
C TYR A 2 -21.41 2.98 -18.78
N ARG A 3 -21.97 4.15 -19.05
CA ARG A 3 -21.25 5.41 -18.85
C ARG A 3 -21.32 5.77 -17.36
N TRP A 4 -20.41 5.19 -16.58
CA TRP A 4 -20.25 5.57 -15.19
C TRP A 4 -19.40 6.83 -15.14
N ASN A 5 -20.02 7.98 -14.94
CA ASN A 5 -19.31 9.10 -14.36
C ASN A 5 -19.25 8.85 -12.84
N THR A 6 -18.25 8.07 -12.44
CA THR A 6 -18.06 7.59 -11.06
C THR A 6 -18.03 8.75 -10.07
N THR A 7 -17.47 9.87 -10.47
CA THR A 7 -17.40 11.10 -9.66
C THR A 7 -18.79 11.64 -9.35
N THR A 8 -19.66 11.70 -10.34
CA THR A 8 -21.03 12.21 -10.18
C THR A 8 -21.89 11.27 -9.36
N LEU A 9 -21.74 9.97 -9.52
CA LEU A 9 -22.54 8.98 -8.79
C LEU A 9 -22.19 8.95 -7.30
N ILE A 10 -20.90 8.92 -6.97
CA ILE A 10 -20.43 8.96 -5.57
C ILE A 10 -20.73 10.32 -4.95
N ALA A 11 -20.59 11.41 -5.70
CA ALA A 11 -20.89 12.76 -5.23
C ALA A 11 -22.37 12.99 -4.88
N ASN A 12 -23.29 12.36 -5.59
CA ASN A 12 -24.72 12.43 -5.27
C ASN A 12 -25.08 11.71 -3.97
N ILE A 13 -24.21 10.85 -3.46
CA ILE A 13 -24.39 10.07 -2.23
C ILE A 13 -23.70 10.76 -1.03
N LEU A 14 -22.62 11.54 -1.27
CA LEU A 14 -21.86 12.24 -0.23
C LEU A 14 -22.27 13.71 -0.14
N VAL A 15 -23.37 14.00 0.54
CA VAL A 15 -24.03 15.32 0.56
C VAL A 15 -23.30 16.38 1.38
N ASP A 16 -22.44 16.03 2.33
CA ASP A 16 -21.75 16.99 3.18
C ASP A 16 -20.23 16.97 3.03
N LYS A 17 -19.65 18.11 2.60
CA LYS A 17 -18.20 18.34 2.70
C LYS A 17 -17.85 18.73 4.15
N PRO A 18 -17.29 17.85 4.94
CA PRO A 18 -16.84 18.27 6.27
C PRO A 18 -15.63 19.21 6.12
N SER A 19 -15.70 20.37 6.74
CA SER A 19 -14.52 21.19 7.00
C SER A 19 -13.65 20.47 8.04
N VAL A 20 -12.68 19.71 7.61
CA VAL A 20 -11.90 18.85 8.51
C VAL A 20 -10.48 19.35 8.61
N LYS A 21 -10.04 19.58 9.84
CA LYS A 21 -8.62 19.81 10.14
C LYS A 21 -7.86 18.48 9.98
N TRP A 22 -6.64 18.53 9.46
CA TRP A 22 -5.74 17.39 9.30
C TRP A 22 -5.48 16.62 10.61
N SER A 23 -5.53 17.35 11.74
CA SER A 23 -5.39 16.79 13.11
C SER A 23 -6.51 15.84 13.55
N SER A 24 -7.48 15.55 12.72
CA SER A 24 -8.63 14.73 13.10
C SER A 24 -8.68 13.39 12.36
N ILE A 25 -7.56 12.69 12.24
CA ILE A 25 -7.53 11.33 11.70
C ILE A 25 -8.38 10.39 12.58
N ARG A 26 -8.99 9.38 11.93
CA ARG A 26 -9.71 8.29 12.59
C ARG A 26 -8.95 7.00 12.35
N VAL A 27 -8.18 6.60 13.34
CA VAL A 27 -7.53 5.30 13.39
C VAL A 27 -8.04 4.59 14.63
N PRO A 28 -8.51 3.34 14.56
CA PRO A 28 -8.89 2.57 15.73
C PRO A 28 -7.75 2.50 16.74
N GLU A 29 -8.08 2.57 18.04
CA GLU A 29 -7.10 2.64 19.13
C GLU A 29 -6.18 1.41 19.11
N GLU A 30 -6.74 0.23 18.91
CA GLU A 30 -6.02 -1.03 18.81
C GLU A 30 -4.96 -1.04 17.68
N LEU A 31 -5.19 -0.28 16.61
CA LEU A 31 -4.21 -0.14 15.54
C LEU A 31 -3.16 0.93 15.86
N LEU A 32 -3.54 1.98 16.58
CA LEU A 32 -2.59 3.01 17.00
C LEU A 32 -1.53 2.44 17.94
N GLU A 33 -1.85 1.43 18.75
CA GLU A 33 -0.89 0.76 19.62
C GLU A 33 0.24 0.04 18.86
N LEU A 34 0.02 -0.29 17.61
CA LEU A 34 1.00 -1.00 16.76
C LEU A 34 2.14 -0.11 16.26
N VAL A 35 2.01 1.21 16.36
CA VAL A 35 3.01 2.15 15.86
C VAL A 35 3.66 2.95 16.99
N PRO A 36 4.90 3.43 16.79
CA PRO A 36 5.61 4.23 17.81
C PRO A 36 4.83 5.50 18.20
N VAL A 37 4.97 5.90 19.48
CA VAL A 37 4.27 7.08 20.05
C VAL A 37 4.56 8.36 19.26
N ASP A 38 5.81 8.54 18.81
CA ASP A 38 6.22 9.73 18.03
C ASP A 38 5.47 9.80 16.69
N VAL A 39 5.17 8.64 16.08
CA VAL A 39 4.40 8.56 14.82
C VAL A 39 2.96 8.99 15.08
N ARG A 40 2.34 8.52 16.16
CA ARG A 40 0.98 8.92 16.57
C ARG A 40 0.92 10.42 16.80
N ALA A 41 1.84 10.96 17.59
CA ALA A 41 1.93 12.40 17.88
C ALA A 41 2.13 13.22 16.59
N MET A 42 2.90 12.73 15.62
CA MET A 42 3.03 13.40 14.33
C MET A 42 1.71 13.46 13.58
N TRP A 43 0.94 12.38 13.53
CA TRP A 43 -0.36 12.37 12.84
C TRP A 43 -1.41 13.27 13.49
N GLU A 44 -1.33 13.46 14.80
CA GLU A 44 -2.26 14.32 15.56
C GLU A 44 -1.91 15.79 15.47
N THR A 45 -0.63 16.13 15.41
CA THR A 45 -0.15 17.50 15.60
C THR A 45 0.36 18.18 14.33
N LYS A 46 0.63 17.42 13.25
CA LYS A 46 1.22 17.93 12.01
C LYS A 46 0.33 17.64 10.82
N GLU A 47 0.37 18.53 9.84
CA GLU A 47 -0.31 18.34 8.56
C GLU A 47 0.56 17.60 7.53
N LYS A 48 1.87 17.59 7.73
CA LYS A 48 2.86 16.95 6.86
C LYS A 48 4.14 16.65 7.64
N GLY A 49 4.96 15.80 7.07
CA GLY A 49 6.24 15.41 7.65
C GLY A 49 6.43 13.89 7.59
N ASN A 50 7.54 13.45 8.10
CA ASN A 50 7.84 12.04 8.25
C ASN A 50 8.73 11.80 9.48
N ILE A 51 8.71 10.55 9.95
CA ILE A 51 9.59 10.04 11.01
C ILE A 51 10.22 8.76 10.48
N THR A 52 11.51 8.63 10.60
CA THR A 52 12.25 7.43 10.24
C THR A 52 12.58 6.65 11.49
N ILE A 53 12.13 5.40 11.55
CA ILE A 53 12.40 4.45 12.62
C ILE A 53 13.31 3.36 12.09
N ARG A 54 14.44 3.13 12.74
CA ARG A 54 15.33 2.01 12.39
C ARG A 54 14.90 0.75 13.13
N LYS A 55 14.42 -0.24 12.36
CA LYS A 55 13.95 -1.51 12.88
C LYS A 55 14.23 -2.64 11.87
N TYR A 56 14.66 -3.81 12.36
CA TYR A 56 14.93 -5.00 11.54
C TYR A 56 15.90 -4.75 10.37
N ASP A 57 16.98 -3.99 10.62
CA ASP A 57 17.94 -3.55 9.62
C ASP A 57 17.35 -2.72 8.46
N ASN A 58 16.18 -2.15 8.66
CA ASN A 58 15.54 -1.24 7.71
C ASN A 58 15.37 0.15 8.31
N ASP A 59 15.54 1.18 7.51
CA ASP A 59 15.06 2.52 7.80
C ASP A 59 13.61 2.61 7.33
N ILE A 60 12.67 2.64 8.27
CA ILE A 60 11.22 2.62 8.03
C ILE A 60 10.70 4.04 8.18
N VAL A 61 10.09 4.57 7.13
CA VAL A 61 9.58 5.94 7.07
C VAL A 61 8.07 5.93 7.22
N TYR A 62 7.60 6.56 8.28
CA TYR A 62 6.20 6.87 8.56
C TYR A 62 5.89 8.30 8.15
N GLY A 63 4.69 8.56 7.65
CA GLY A 63 4.28 9.90 7.24
C GLY A 63 2.80 9.99 6.91
N PHE A 64 2.42 10.87 5.99
CA PHE A 64 1.04 11.06 5.51
C PHE A 64 0.79 10.35 4.17
N GLY A 65 1.55 9.32 3.88
CA GLY A 65 1.46 8.47 2.70
C GLY A 65 1.51 6.99 3.06
N GLY A 66 2.11 6.17 2.19
CA GLY A 66 2.37 4.76 2.48
C GLY A 66 3.54 4.56 3.44
N LEU A 67 3.62 3.37 4.04
CA LEU A 67 4.80 2.93 4.78
C LEU A 67 5.91 2.59 3.79
N HIS A 68 7.12 3.07 4.05
CA HIS A 68 8.27 2.80 3.19
C HIS A 68 9.48 2.39 4.02
N GLY A 69 10.19 1.35 3.57
CA GLY A 69 11.41 0.92 4.22
C GLY A 69 12.31 0.11 3.30
N ALA A 70 13.61 0.27 3.45
CA ALA A 70 14.58 -0.51 2.70
C ALA A 70 15.72 -0.96 3.60
N ASN A 71 16.25 -2.16 3.35
CA ASN A 71 17.37 -2.68 4.09
C ASN A 71 18.61 -1.81 3.90
N ILE A 72 19.23 -1.42 5.01
CA ILE A 72 20.39 -0.52 5.02
C ILE A 72 21.73 -1.23 4.93
N LYS A 73 21.77 -2.52 5.28
CA LYS A 73 23.03 -3.30 5.32
C LYS A 73 23.38 -3.93 3.98
N ARG A 74 22.38 -4.37 3.22
CA ARG A 74 22.59 -5.08 1.96
C ARG A 74 21.66 -4.56 0.87
N LYS A 75 22.07 -4.74 -0.37
CA LYS A 75 21.29 -4.36 -1.55
C LYS A 75 20.94 -5.55 -2.45
N ARG A 76 21.58 -6.71 -2.24
CA ARG A 76 21.35 -7.94 -2.99
C ARG A 76 20.91 -9.06 -2.04
N PHE A 77 19.81 -9.71 -2.38
CA PHE A 77 19.17 -10.75 -1.59
C PHE A 77 18.75 -11.91 -2.49
N GLU A 78 18.78 -13.12 -1.96
CA GLU A 78 18.34 -14.34 -2.64
C GLU A 78 17.17 -14.97 -1.89
N ASN A 79 16.34 -15.73 -2.61
CA ASN A 79 15.16 -16.41 -2.04
C ASN A 79 14.21 -15.47 -1.29
N VAL A 80 13.80 -14.38 -1.96
CA VAL A 80 12.93 -13.35 -1.39
C VAL A 80 11.47 -13.70 -1.69
N VAL A 81 10.62 -13.63 -0.69
CA VAL A 81 9.16 -13.63 -0.80
C VAL A 81 8.68 -12.19 -0.68
N ASN A 82 7.76 -11.78 -1.55
CA ASN A 82 7.09 -10.50 -1.47
C ASN A 82 5.59 -10.73 -1.26
N LEU A 83 5.04 -10.19 -0.20
CA LEU A 83 3.60 -10.19 0.09
C LEU A 83 3.04 -8.81 -0.25
N ASP A 84 2.05 -8.77 -1.15
CA ASP A 84 1.33 -7.55 -1.53
C ASP A 84 -0.14 -7.64 -1.12
N VAL A 85 -0.67 -6.59 -0.51
CA VAL A 85 -2.11 -6.50 -0.20
C VAL A 85 -2.89 -6.09 -1.45
N ALA A 86 -3.77 -6.97 -1.89
CA ALA A 86 -4.62 -6.69 -3.04
C ALA A 86 -5.57 -5.53 -2.74
N SER A 87 -5.40 -4.40 -3.43
CA SER A 87 -6.25 -3.20 -3.25
C SER A 87 -6.26 -2.67 -1.80
N LEU A 88 -5.10 -2.49 -1.16
CA LEU A 88 -5.00 -2.08 0.25
C LEU A 88 -5.90 -0.89 0.59
N TYR A 89 -5.73 0.26 -0.06
CA TYR A 89 -6.51 1.46 0.25
C TYR A 89 -8.01 1.29 0.01
N PRO A 90 -8.47 0.72 -1.11
CA PRO A 90 -9.87 0.35 -1.26
C PRO A 90 -10.41 -0.55 -0.15
N SER A 91 -9.64 -1.56 0.26
CA SER A 91 -10.05 -2.47 1.33
C SER A 91 -10.18 -1.77 2.69
N ILE A 92 -9.25 -0.86 3.01
CA ILE A 92 -9.33 -0.02 4.20
C ILE A 92 -10.59 0.86 4.14
N MET A 93 -10.84 1.54 3.02
CA MET A 93 -12.02 2.41 2.87
C MET A 93 -13.33 1.65 3.06
N ILE A 94 -13.38 0.38 2.65
CA ILE A 94 -14.52 -0.52 2.83
C ILE A 94 -14.63 -0.99 4.28
N ASN A 95 -13.56 -1.56 4.83
CA ASN A 95 -13.56 -2.17 6.16
C ASN A 95 -13.88 -1.15 7.28
N TYR A 96 -13.56 0.13 7.06
CA TYR A 96 -13.78 1.21 8.02
C TYR A 96 -14.91 2.18 7.59
N ASP A 97 -15.76 1.77 6.65
CA ASP A 97 -16.94 2.52 6.17
C ASP A 97 -16.67 3.99 5.87
N MET A 98 -15.62 4.26 5.11
CA MET A 98 -15.19 5.63 4.81
C MET A 98 -15.99 6.30 3.69
N LEU A 99 -16.87 5.57 3.03
CA LEU A 99 -17.68 6.03 1.90
C LEU A 99 -19.17 6.07 2.20
N GLY A 100 -19.59 5.69 3.43
CA GLY A 100 -20.97 5.69 3.85
C GLY A 100 -21.86 4.90 2.87
N ALA A 101 -22.94 5.51 2.37
CA ALA A 101 -23.88 4.85 1.47
C ALA A 101 -23.26 4.30 0.17
N ALA A 102 -22.05 4.77 -0.23
CA ALA A 102 -21.35 4.26 -1.40
C ALA A 102 -20.47 3.04 -1.12
N THR A 103 -20.31 2.64 0.15
CA THR A 103 -19.37 1.59 0.54
C THR A 103 -19.68 0.26 -0.12
N GLU A 104 -20.94 -0.16 -0.19
CA GLU A 104 -21.31 -1.47 -0.75
C GLU A 104 -21.01 -1.54 -2.26
N MET A 105 -21.39 -0.52 -3.02
CA MET A 105 -21.08 -0.45 -4.46
C MET A 105 -19.56 -0.45 -4.69
N TYR A 106 -18.82 0.26 -3.89
CA TYR A 106 -17.36 0.32 -3.99
C TYR A 106 -16.70 -1.04 -3.67
N LYS A 107 -17.28 -1.77 -2.71
CA LYS A 107 -16.89 -3.14 -2.36
C LYS A 107 -17.14 -4.10 -3.52
N GLU A 108 -18.32 -4.05 -4.15
CA GLU A 108 -18.62 -4.86 -5.33
C GLU A 108 -17.57 -4.63 -6.44
N MET A 109 -17.21 -3.38 -6.71
CA MET A 109 -16.18 -3.05 -7.70
C MET A 109 -14.79 -3.59 -7.34
N ARG A 110 -14.40 -3.52 -6.05
CA ARG A 110 -13.15 -4.08 -5.55
C ARG A 110 -13.15 -5.60 -5.69
N ASP A 111 -14.21 -6.27 -5.29
CA ASP A 111 -14.31 -7.73 -5.29
C ASP A 111 -14.35 -8.26 -6.73
N GLU A 112 -15.06 -7.59 -7.62
CA GLU A 112 -15.02 -7.90 -9.04
C GLU A 112 -13.59 -7.77 -9.60
N ARG A 113 -12.89 -6.67 -9.31
CA ARG A 113 -11.51 -6.47 -9.75
C ARG A 113 -10.60 -7.61 -9.30
N ILE A 114 -10.71 -8.04 -8.04
CA ILE A 114 -9.90 -9.14 -7.50
C ILE A 114 -10.23 -10.43 -8.25
N ARG A 115 -11.50 -10.73 -8.45
CA ARG A 115 -11.98 -11.95 -9.12
C ARG A 115 -11.49 -12.06 -10.57
N ILE A 116 -11.51 -10.95 -11.32
CA ILE A 116 -11.16 -10.95 -12.76
C ILE A 116 -9.70 -10.62 -13.05
N LYS A 117 -8.87 -10.44 -12.03
CA LYS A 117 -7.49 -9.92 -12.17
C LYS A 117 -6.65 -10.67 -13.20
N HIS A 118 -6.81 -11.99 -13.29
CA HIS A 118 -6.04 -12.84 -14.19
C HIS A 118 -6.82 -13.28 -15.44
N THR A 119 -8.13 -13.04 -15.50
CA THR A 119 -9.00 -13.48 -16.59
C THR A 119 -9.40 -12.37 -17.54
N ASP A 120 -9.49 -11.11 -17.06
CA ASP A 120 -9.84 -9.94 -17.88
C ASP A 120 -8.90 -8.76 -17.54
N PRO A 121 -7.71 -8.69 -18.15
CA PRO A 121 -6.72 -7.64 -17.87
C PRO A 121 -7.23 -6.22 -18.16
N VAL A 122 -8.08 -6.05 -19.16
CA VAL A 122 -8.60 -4.74 -19.57
C VAL A 122 -9.60 -4.21 -18.55
N ARG A 123 -10.59 -5.03 -18.20
CA ARG A 123 -11.63 -4.65 -17.25
C ARG A 123 -11.06 -4.46 -15.82
N GLN A 124 -10.14 -5.33 -15.38
CA GLN A 124 -9.49 -5.17 -14.09
C GLN A 124 -8.65 -3.89 -14.03
N ALA A 125 -8.00 -3.49 -15.12
CA ALA A 125 -7.24 -2.23 -15.16
C ALA A 125 -8.16 -1.01 -15.05
N ALA A 126 -9.32 -1.03 -15.73
CA ALA A 126 -10.32 0.01 -15.61
C ALA A 126 -10.88 0.12 -14.18
N LEU A 127 -11.23 -1.01 -13.55
CA LEU A 127 -11.68 -1.03 -12.16
C LEU A 127 -10.58 -0.55 -11.19
N LYS A 128 -9.33 -0.94 -11.42
CA LYS A 128 -8.18 -0.44 -10.63
C LYS A 128 -8.07 1.08 -10.71
N LEU A 129 -8.24 1.64 -11.91
CA LEU A 129 -8.19 3.09 -12.09
C LEU A 129 -9.30 3.78 -11.31
N VAL A 130 -10.54 3.29 -11.39
CA VAL A 130 -11.68 3.85 -10.66
C VAL A 130 -11.44 3.80 -9.14
N LEU A 131 -11.04 2.64 -8.61
CA LEU A 131 -10.79 2.46 -7.18
C LEU A 131 -9.68 3.38 -6.66
N ASN A 132 -8.57 3.49 -7.40
CA ASN A 132 -7.46 4.36 -7.00
C ASN A 132 -7.82 5.85 -7.16
N SER A 133 -8.59 6.22 -8.20
CA SER A 133 -9.03 7.59 -8.40
C SER A 133 -9.97 8.05 -7.30
N THR A 134 -10.86 7.19 -6.80
CA THR A 134 -11.73 7.50 -5.66
C THR A 134 -10.92 7.90 -4.43
N TYR A 135 -9.88 7.14 -4.08
CA TYR A 135 -8.97 7.52 -3.00
C TYR A 135 -8.25 8.85 -3.30
N GLY A 136 -7.75 9.04 -4.52
CA GLY A 136 -7.10 10.28 -4.95
C GLY A 136 -8.01 11.51 -4.83
N LEU A 137 -9.28 11.36 -5.16
CA LEU A 137 -10.27 12.43 -5.10
C LEU A 137 -10.59 12.87 -3.66
N LEU A 138 -10.38 12.03 -2.65
CA LEU A 138 -10.50 12.44 -1.24
C LEU A 138 -9.50 13.55 -0.86
N LYS A 139 -8.38 13.67 -1.57
CA LYS A 139 -7.33 14.69 -1.32
C LYS A 139 -7.52 15.97 -2.13
N GLN A 140 -8.40 15.97 -3.13
CA GLN A 140 -8.56 17.08 -4.06
C GLN A 140 -9.61 18.06 -3.54
N GLU A 141 -9.21 19.28 -3.21
CA GLU A 141 -10.10 20.33 -2.64
C GLU A 141 -11.31 20.65 -3.52
N PHE A 142 -11.15 20.55 -4.83
CA PHE A 142 -12.24 20.80 -5.79
C PHE A 142 -13.11 19.56 -6.09
N SER A 143 -12.77 18.43 -5.49
CA SER A 143 -13.55 17.20 -5.65
C SER A 143 -14.80 17.23 -4.77
N LEU A 144 -15.90 16.71 -5.31
CA LEU A 144 -17.10 16.45 -4.53
C LEU A 144 -16.89 15.37 -3.46
N LEU A 145 -15.83 14.55 -3.62
CA LEU A 145 -15.41 13.54 -2.66
C LEU A 145 -14.39 14.05 -1.64
N TYR A 146 -14.09 15.36 -1.64
CA TYR A 146 -13.05 15.92 -0.76
C TYR A 146 -13.31 15.57 0.70
N ASN A 147 -12.43 14.76 1.27
CA ASN A 147 -12.44 14.34 2.66
C ASN A 147 -11.01 14.05 3.12
N PRO A 148 -10.24 15.08 3.48
CA PRO A 148 -8.84 14.94 3.87
C PRO A 148 -8.67 14.08 5.11
N LYS A 149 -9.66 14.05 6.01
CA LYS A 149 -9.68 13.18 7.18
C LYS A 149 -9.64 11.71 6.79
N SER A 150 -10.59 11.26 5.97
CA SER A 150 -10.62 9.87 5.49
C SER A 150 -9.36 9.54 4.69
N SER A 151 -8.90 10.43 3.84
CA SER A 151 -7.67 10.23 3.07
C SER A 151 -6.43 10.00 3.96
N THR A 152 -6.27 10.80 5.02
CA THR A 152 -5.15 10.65 5.96
C THR A 152 -5.32 9.39 6.81
N SER A 153 -6.56 9.11 7.24
CA SER A 153 -6.87 7.89 8.01
C SER A 153 -6.56 6.61 7.23
N VAL A 154 -6.87 6.56 5.93
CA VAL A 154 -6.50 5.43 5.06
C VAL A 154 -4.99 5.17 5.08
N CYS A 155 -4.19 6.23 4.96
CA CYS A 155 -2.72 6.11 5.00
C CYS A 155 -2.23 5.64 6.37
N ALA A 156 -2.75 6.23 7.45
CA ALA A 156 -2.35 5.88 8.81
C ALA A 156 -2.73 4.44 9.16
N ILE A 157 -3.95 4.02 8.84
CA ILE A 157 -4.40 2.63 9.02
C ILE A 157 -3.52 1.67 8.22
N GLY A 158 -3.24 1.99 6.95
CA GLY A 158 -2.35 1.17 6.12
C GLY A 158 -0.95 1.01 6.72
N GLN A 159 -0.40 2.07 7.30
CA GLN A 159 0.90 2.01 7.99
C GLN A 159 0.83 1.16 9.27
N CYS A 160 -0.26 1.25 10.06
CA CYS A 160 -0.45 0.40 11.23
C CYS A 160 -0.55 -1.08 10.85
N LEU A 161 -1.36 -1.41 9.86
CA LEU A 161 -1.56 -2.78 9.38
C LEU A 161 -0.25 -3.41 8.86
N LEU A 162 0.53 -2.66 8.08
CA LEU A 162 1.83 -3.15 7.58
C LEU A 162 2.87 -3.24 8.69
N THR A 163 2.79 -2.39 9.72
CA THR A 163 3.66 -2.50 10.91
C THR A 163 3.36 -3.78 11.68
N ASP A 164 2.08 -4.12 11.87
CA ASP A 164 1.67 -5.38 12.49
C ASP A 164 2.19 -6.59 11.69
N LEU A 165 2.00 -6.60 10.38
CA LEU A 165 2.52 -7.68 9.53
C LEU A 165 4.04 -7.80 9.62
N LEU A 166 4.74 -6.67 9.56
CA LEU A 166 6.19 -6.62 9.65
C LEU A 166 6.69 -7.19 11.00
N ASP A 167 6.05 -6.80 12.10
CA ASP A 167 6.42 -7.24 13.43
C ASP A 167 6.17 -8.74 13.62
N ARG A 168 5.05 -9.26 13.15
CA ARG A 168 4.76 -10.70 13.16
C ARG A 168 5.77 -11.50 12.33
N LEU A 169 6.13 -11.01 11.14
CA LEU A 169 7.09 -11.68 10.26
C LEU A 169 8.53 -11.64 10.77
N SER A 170 8.90 -10.63 11.55
CA SER A 170 10.28 -10.39 11.97
C SER A 170 10.89 -11.51 12.83
N SER A 171 10.05 -12.33 13.47
CA SER A 171 10.48 -13.49 14.26
C SER A 171 10.99 -14.66 13.42
N THR A 172 10.52 -14.75 12.16
CA THR A 172 10.80 -15.90 11.26
C THR A 172 11.39 -15.49 9.92
N CYS A 173 11.54 -14.19 9.68
CA CYS A 173 11.97 -13.64 8.39
C CYS A 173 12.93 -12.46 8.59
N THR A 174 13.74 -12.18 7.57
CA THR A 174 14.51 -10.92 7.48
C THR A 174 13.84 -9.97 6.48
N PRO A 175 13.27 -8.83 6.91
CA PRO A 175 12.70 -7.84 6.02
C PRO A 175 13.75 -7.23 5.08
N VAL A 176 13.36 -7.04 3.83
CA VAL A 176 14.22 -6.52 2.73
C VAL A 176 13.72 -5.19 2.22
N ASN A 177 12.42 -5.09 1.94
CA ASN A 177 11.79 -3.91 1.37
C ASN A 177 10.33 -3.81 1.87
N ILE A 178 9.92 -2.62 2.23
CA ILE A 178 8.56 -2.33 2.67
C ILE A 178 8.05 -1.19 1.79
N ASN A 179 6.90 -1.39 1.14
CA ASN A 179 6.42 -0.42 0.17
C ASN A 179 4.89 -0.36 0.17
N THR A 180 4.36 0.70 0.67
CA THR A 180 2.94 1.12 0.70
C THR A 180 1.90 0.01 0.95
N ASP A 181 1.96 -1.07 0.21
CA ASP A 181 1.00 -2.18 0.17
C ASP A 181 1.64 -3.57 0.27
N GLY A 182 2.97 -3.64 0.48
CA GLY A 182 3.66 -4.92 0.51
C GLY A 182 4.95 -4.94 1.32
N ILE A 183 5.38 -6.17 1.66
CA ILE A 183 6.62 -6.45 2.38
C ILE A 183 7.38 -7.57 1.67
N ALA A 184 8.61 -7.27 1.25
CA ALA A 184 9.55 -8.28 0.76
C ALA A 184 10.48 -8.71 1.89
N PHE A 185 10.71 -10.02 2.02
CA PHE A 185 11.53 -10.60 3.08
C PHE A 185 12.19 -11.90 2.66
N ILE A 186 13.23 -12.30 3.38
CA ILE A 186 13.85 -13.63 3.29
C ILE A 186 13.24 -14.51 4.36
N PRO A 187 12.52 -15.59 4.03
CA PRO A 187 12.01 -16.53 5.01
C PRO A 187 13.13 -17.41 5.58
N HIS A 188 13.12 -17.63 6.90
CA HIS A 188 14.03 -18.58 7.57
C HIS A 188 13.35 -19.91 7.85
N THR A 189 12.02 -19.90 8.00
CA THR A 189 11.15 -21.07 8.19
C THR A 189 9.88 -20.89 7.38
N ASP A 190 9.06 -21.93 7.29
CA ASP A 190 7.74 -21.86 6.63
C ASP A 190 6.64 -21.22 7.51
N ASP A 191 6.95 -20.79 8.72
CA ASP A 191 5.99 -20.18 9.65
C ASP A 191 5.37 -18.89 9.11
N TRP A 192 6.06 -18.19 8.21
CA TRP A 192 5.51 -17.01 7.56
C TRP A 192 4.18 -17.29 6.85
N LYS A 193 3.95 -18.53 6.39
CA LYS A 193 2.69 -18.93 5.72
C LYS A 193 1.52 -18.95 6.71
N ARG A 194 1.78 -19.37 7.97
CA ARG A 194 0.79 -19.31 9.04
C ARG A 194 0.52 -17.88 9.45
N ILE A 195 1.58 -17.07 9.68
CA ILE A 195 1.49 -15.66 10.04
C ILE A 195 0.68 -14.89 8.97
N TRP A 196 1.00 -15.11 7.70
CA TRP A 196 0.27 -14.54 6.57
C TRP A 196 -1.22 -14.87 6.58
N LYS A 197 -1.57 -16.14 6.85
CA LYS A 197 -2.96 -16.60 6.91
C LYS A 197 -3.73 -15.94 8.05
N GLU A 198 -3.15 -15.94 9.24
CA GLU A 198 -3.74 -15.35 10.45
C GLU A 198 -3.95 -13.85 10.25
N TRP A 199 -2.92 -13.12 9.84
CA TRP A 199 -3.00 -11.68 9.61
C TRP A 199 -4.07 -11.29 8.58
N LYS A 200 -4.16 -12.04 7.50
CA LYS A 200 -5.19 -11.83 6.46
C LYS A 200 -6.61 -12.00 7.01
N GLN A 201 -6.82 -12.95 7.90
CA GLN A 201 -8.12 -13.17 8.54
C GLN A 201 -8.42 -12.09 9.57
N ASP A 202 -7.45 -11.74 10.43
CA ASP A 202 -7.61 -10.72 11.47
C ASP A 202 -8.05 -9.37 10.89
N HIS A 203 -7.51 -9.01 9.72
CA HIS A 203 -7.74 -7.69 9.13
C HIS A 203 -8.70 -7.69 7.93
N ASN A 204 -9.32 -8.82 7.61
CA ASN A 204 -10.21 -8.97 6.44
C ASN A 204 -9.60 -8.40 5.15
N LEU A 205 -8.36 -8.81 4.85
CA LEU A 205 -7.58 -8.38 3.69
C LEU A 205 -7.22 -9.56 2.79
N THR A 206 -6.95 -9.28 1.53
CA THR A 206 -6.44 -10.27 0.57
C THR A 206 -4.98 -9.98 0.28
N LEU A 207 -4.12 -10.97 0.50
CA LEU A 207 -2.70 -10.92 0.19
C LEU A 207 -2.38 -11.78 -1.03
N GLU A 208 -1.42 -11.34 -1.83
CA GLU A 208 -0.81 -12.07 -2.93
C GLU A 208 0.68 -12.25 -2.62
N ASP A 209 1.27 -13.34 -3.09
CA ASP A 209 2.69 -13.61 -2.90
C ASP A 209 3.42 -13.79 -4.23
N ASP A 210 4.60 -13.19 -4.31
CA ASP A 210 5.58 -13.38 -5.38
C ASP A 210 6.85 -13.99 -4.81
N HIS A 211 7.50 -14.86 -5.57
CA HIS A 211 8.74 -15.52 -5.17
C HIS A 211 9.89 -15.14 -6.11
N PHE A 212 10.93 -14.54 -5.55
CA PHE A 212 12.09 -14.09 -6.30
C PHE A 212 13.33 -14.90 -5.94
N LYS A 213 13.99 -15.45 -6.97
CA LYS A 213 15.31 -16.04 -6.83
C LYS A 213 16.37 -15.01 -6.43
N LEU A 214 16.23 -13.79 -6.96
CA LEU A 214 17.14 -12.68 -6.73
C LEU A 214 16.36 -11.36 -6.61
N PHE A 215 16.71 -10.55 -5.63
CA PHE A 215 16.21 -9.20 -5.45
C PHE A 215 17.39 -8.25 -5.25
N ILE A 216 17.46 -7.20 -6.05
CA ILE A 216 18.49 -6.15 -5.96
C ILE A 216 17.78 -4.82 -5.81
N GLY A 217 17.85 -4.21 -4.61
CA GLY A 217 17.22 -2.94 -4.30
C GLY A 217 18.24 -1.83 -4.14
N ARG A 218 18.09 -0.74 -4.89
CA ARG A 218 18.80 0.50 -4.60
C ARG A 218 18.18 1.22 -3.42
N ASP A 219 16.89 1.37 -3.46
CA ASP A 219 16.02 1.98 -2.44
C ASP A 219 14.61 1.37 -2.53
N VAL A 220 13.66 1.91 -1.74
CA VAL A 220 12.27 1.40 -1.67
C VAL A 220 11.59 1.32 -3.03
N ASN A 221 11.82 2.31 -3.88
CA ASN A 221 11.12 2.48 -5.15
C ASN A 221 11.93 2.09 -6.39
N ASN A 222 13.19 1.69 -6.22
CA ASN A 222 14.07 1.31 -7.31
C ASN A 222 14.69 -0.05 -7.03
N TYR A 223 14.19 -1.09 -7.70
CA TYR A 223 14.68 -2.46 -7.57
C TYR A 223 14.52 -3.29 -8.84
N ILE A 224 15.29 -4.35 -8.91
CA ILE A 224 15.19 -5.43 -9.89
C ILE A 224 14.94 -6.72 -9.12
N ALA A 225 13.91 -7.48 -9.52
CA ALA A 225 13.62 -8.78 -8.97
C ALA A 225 13.54 -9.82 -10.09
N VAL A 226 14.13 -10.99 -9.86
CA VAL A 226 14.15 -12.09 -10.82
C VAL A 226 13.38 -13.27 -10.22
N GLU A 227 12.30 -13.67 -10.88
CA GLU A 227 11.50 -14.84 -10.49
C GLU A 227 12.29 -16.15 -10.74
N HIS A 228 11.87 -17.25 -10.12
CA HIS A 228 12.44 -18.58 -10.39
C HIS A 228 12.24 -19.02 -11.85
N SER A 229 11.22 -18.51 -12.53
CA SER A 229 10.96 -18.68 -13.95
C SER A 229 12.00 -18.00 -14.87
N GLY A 230 12.83 -17.11 -14.31
CA GLY A 230 13.73 -16.23 -15.05
C GLY A 230 13.08 -14.90 -15.48
N LYS A 231 11.79 -14.69 -15.23
CA LYS A 231 11.12 -13.43 -15.51
C LYS A 231 11.69 -12.32 -14.63
N ILE A 232 11.95 -11.16 -15.24
CA ILE A 232 12.49 -9.99 -14.55
C ILE A 232 11.36 -8.99 -14.30
N LYS A 233 11.21 -8.58 -13.04
CA LYS A 233 10.39 -7.45 -12.62
C LYS A 233 11.29 -6.28 -12.27
N THR A 234 10.95 -5.09 -12.73
CA THR A 234 11.65 -3.84 -12.41
C THR A 234 10.68 -2.83 -11.83
N LYS A 235 11.12 -2.05 -10.86
CA LYS A 235 10.40 -0.91 -10.31
C LYS A 235 11.32 0.30 -10.25
N GLY A 236 10.77 1.46 -10.63
CA GLY A 236 11.47 2.74 -10.56
C GLY A 236 12.12 3.19 -11.86
N GLY A 237 12.20 4.52 -12.03
CA GLY A 237 12.73 5.14 -13.24
C GLY A 237 14.21 4.88 -13.49
N ASP A 238 14.98 4.59 -12.43
CA ASP A 238 16.42 4.34 -12.55
C ASP A 238 16.77 2.94 -13.07
N VAL A 239 15.83 2.00 -13.00
CA VAL A 239 16.03 0.61 -13.42
C VAL A 239 15.12 0.18 -14.57
N ASN A 240 14.12 0.98 -14.92
CA ASN A 240 13.19 0.67 -16.00
C ASN A 240 13.74 1.18 -17.34
N LEU A 241 14.51 0.34 -18.00
CA LEU A 241 15.19 0.63 -19.28
C LEU A 241 14.22 0.86 -20.47
N TYR A 242 12.93 0.52 -20.33
CA TYR A 242 11.96 0.50 -21.42
C TYR A 242 10.75 1.42 -21.21
N SER A 243 10.73 2.22 -20.17
CA SER A 243 9.68 3.20 -19.97
C SER A 243 9.82 4.34 -20.97
N LYS A 244 8.80 4.57 -21.80
CA LYS A 244 8.77 5.69 -22.75
C LYS A 244 8.90 7.06 -22.09
N ASP A 245 8.65 7.14 -20.79
CA ASP A 245 8.66 8.36 -19.98
C ASP A 245 9.91 8.49 -19.10
N SER A 246 10.81 7.50 -19.11
CA SER A 246 12.05 7.58 -18.35
C SER A 246 13.14 8.22 -19.21
N TYR A 247 13.51 9.45 -18.90
CA TYR A 247 14.82 9.98 -19.25
C TYR A 247 15.88 9.15 -18.51
N ILE A 248 16.35 8.11 -19.15
CA ILE A 248 17.46 7.29 -18.64
C ILE A 248 18.68 8.21 -18.59
N LYS A 249 19.10 8.56 -17.40
CA LYS A 249 20.43 9.14 -17.26
C LYS A 249 21.44 8.06 -17.63
N PRO A 250 22.28 8.24 -18.67
CA PRO A 250 23.18 7.19 -19.18
C PRO A 250 24.13 6.58 -18.15
N ASN A 251 24.30 7.24 -17.01
CA ASN A 251 25.22 6.84 -15.95
C ASN A 251 24.66 5.80 -14.95
N VAL A 252 23.42 5.37 -15.07
CA VAL A 252 22.78 4.42 -14.16
C VAL A 252 22.67 3.02 -14.76
N ALA A 253 22.88 2.89 -16.06
CA ALA A 253 22.82 1.61 -16.81
C ALA A 253 24.20 0.90 -16.95
N ARG A 254 25.21 1.33 -16.20
CA ARG A 254 26.54 0.71 -16.22
C ARG A 254 26.89 0.03 -14.90
#